data_633e7f12ea2d3ef1b9a08bd456319eab
#
_entry.id   633e7f12ea2d3ef1b9a08bd456319eab
#
_cell.length_a   1.000
_cell.length_b   1.000
_cell.length_c   1.000
_cell.angle_alpha   90.00
_cell.angle_beta   90.00
_cell.angle_gamma   90.00
#
_symmetry.space_group_name_H-M   'P 1'
#
loop_
_entity.id
_entity.type
_entity.pdbx_description
1 polymer ?
#
loop_
_entity_poly.entity_id
_entity_poly.type
_entity_poly.pdbx_seq_one_letter_code
_entity_poly.pdbx_strand_id
1 'polypeptide(L)'
;MSGKDFFLNRYKQLGWNFEEVEPRQAIRINVTNAKGKNLEKRLKTAGVELEKIPFLETGYWVRKSRFSVGATAEYLLGLYSIQEAAAQIPATLFTSLKGKTILDACAAPGGKTVQLADLMQNTGVLIAIDFKKQRLAALSNHLERCHVANTIVYHLDTTKASSLGLKFNRILLDVPCSGNFVGEKDWFERRTIADVKRNVELQRQILTEAVACLHTNGEIIYSTCSLEPEENELNMNWAIKNLNLQVEEIRCHGEKGLTNVFGNKLDTSLERCRRIWPAETQGFFVCKLKRLVSN
;
A
#
# COMPACT_ATOMS: atom_id res chain seq x y z
N MET A 1 -8.73 15.23 -21.10
CA MET A 1 -7.60 14.64 -21.80
C MET A 1 -7.47 13.20 -21.32
N SER A 2 -7.25 12.28 -22.21
CA SER A 2 -7.20 10.83 -21.96
C SER A 2 -6.45 10.14 -23.11
N GLY A 3 -6.33 8.82 -23.03
CA GLY A 3 -5.70 7.99 -24.06
C GLY A 3 -4.22 7.72 -23.81
N LYS A 4 -3.71 6.66 -24.45
CA LYS A 4 -2.37 6.11 -24.21
C LYS A 4 -1.28 7.17 -24.43
N ASP A 5 -1.27 7.84 -25.56
CA ASP A 5 -0.23 8.83 -25.92
C ASP A 5 -0.18 10.00 -24.94
N PHE A 6 -1.36 10.43 -24.45
CA PHE A 6 -1.43 11.50 -23.45
C PHE A 6 -0.70 11.10 -22.16
N PHE A 7 -0.98 9.93 -21.60
CA PHE A 7 -0.35 9.47 -20.36
C PHE A 7 1.13 9.14 -20.56
N LEU A 8 1.52 8.49 -21.67
CA LEU A 8 2.90 8.18 -21.96
C LEU A 8 3.78 9.44 -22.09
N ASN A 9 3.27 10.49 -22.73
CA ASN A 9 3.96 11.78 -22.78
C ASN A 9 4.17 12.40 -21.40
N ARG A 10 3.20 12.25 -20.49
CA ARG A 10 3.34 12.69 -19.10
C ARG A 10 4.45 11.93 -18.38
N TYR A 11 4.46 10.60 -18.48
CA TYR A 11 5.49 9.77 -17.84
C TYR A 11 6.89 10.08 -18.35
N LYS A 12 7.02 10.32 -19.66
CA LYS A 12 8.30 10.77 -20.25
C LYS A 12 8.76 12.11 -19.68
N GLN A 13 7.86 13.07 -19.47
CA GLN A 13 8.18 14.35 -18.83
C GLN A 13 8.59 14.20 -17.35
N LEU A 14 8.15 13.12 -16.69
CA LEU A 14 8.52 12.77 -15.33
C LEU A 14 9.83 11.94 -15.26
N GLY A 15 10.47 11.67 -16.41
CA GLY A 15 11.74 10.96 -16.48
C GLY A 15 11.63 9.45 -16.72
N TRP A 16 10.42 8.91 -16.94
CA TRP A 16 10.24 7.48 -17.20
C TRP A 16 9.80 7.23 -18.65
N ASN A 17 10.51 6.31 -19.32
CA ASN A 17 10.14 5.84 -20.65
C ASN A 17 9.32 4.57 -20.54
N PHE A 18 8.22 4.52 -21.30
CA PHE A 18 7.34 3.38 -21.32
C PHE A 18 8.07 2.12 -21.83
N GLU A 19 7.95 1.07 -21.05
CA GLU A 19 8.30 -0.29 -21.42
C GLU A 19 7.09 -1.17 -21.15
N GLU A 20 6.82 -2.11 -22.05
CA GLU A 20 5.79 -3.11 -21.82
C GLU A 20 6.33 -4.12 -20.81
N VAL A 21 5.68 -4.20 -19.65
CA VAL A 21 6.13 -5.03 -18.54
C VAL A 21 4.99 -5.93 -18.06
N GLU A 22 5.34 -7.14 -17.70
CA GLU A 22 4.45 -8.06 -16.98
C GLU A 22 4.99 -8.24 -15.56
N PRO A 23 4.27 -7.75 -14.54
CA PRO A 23 4.72 -7.90 -13.16
C PRO A 23 4.69 -9.38 -12.78
N ARG A 24 5.71 -9.80 -12.07
CA ARG A 24 5.84 -11.18 -11.60
C ARG A 24 4.84 -11.42 -10.47
N GLN A 25 4.21 -12.59 -10.50
CA GLN A 25 3.38 -13.01 -9.36
C GLN A 25 4.23 -13.11 -8.10
N ALA A 26 3.74 -12.55 -7.00
CA ALA A 26 4.44 -12.57 -5.72
C ALA A 26 3.55 -13.10 -4.58
N ILE A 27 4.22 -13.69 -3.61
CA ILE A 27 3.63 -14.08 -2.33
C ILE A 27 4.38 -13.44 -1.18
N ARG A 28 3.70 -13.26 -0.05
CA ARG A 28 4.28 -12.86 1.22
C ARG A 28 4.07 -13.95 2.26
N ILE A 29 5.13 -14.40 2.90
CA ILE A 29 5.06 -15.35 4.02
C ILE A 29 4.43 -14.64 5.23
N ASN A 30 3.42 -15.25 5.83
CA ASN A 30 2.85 -14.82 7.10
C ASN A 30 3.68 -15.46 8.22
N VAL A 31 4.64 -14.71 8.75
CA VAL A 31 5.71 -15.25 9.62
C VAL A 31 5.15 -15.90 10.88
N THR A 32 4.16 -15.30 11.50
CA THR A 32 3.51 -15.84 12.71
C THR A 32 2.92 -17.22 12.47
N ASN A 33 2.25 -17.43 11.32
CA ASN A 33 1.61 -18.70 10.99
C ASN A 33 2.58 -19.73 10.40
N ALA A 34 3.62 -19.28 9.69
CA ALA A 34 4.57 -20.14 9.00
C ALA A 34 5.73 -20.59 9.91
N LYS A 35 5.87 -20.02 11.11
CA LYS A 35 6.96 -20.32 12.04
C LYS A 35 7.14 -21.84 12.26
N GLY A 36 8.35 -22.32 12.01
CA GLY A 36 8.71 -23.73 12.17
C GLY A 36 8.14 -24.68 11.12
N LYS A 37 7.36 -24.22 10.14
CA LYS A 37 6.66 -25.08 9.16
C LYS A 37 7.43 -25.34 7.86
N ASN A 38 8.66 -24.82 7.73
CA ASN A 38 9.52 -25.00 6.54
C ASN A 38 8.75 -24.78 5.21
N LEU A 39 8.09 -23.64 5.10
CA LEU A 39 7.14 -23.36 4.03
C LEU A 39 7.76 -23.46 2.63
N GLU A 40 8.98 -22.96 2.42
CA GLU A 40 9.64 -23.00 1.12
C GLU A 40 9.84 -24.45 0.63
N LYS A 41 10.29 -25.35 1.53
CA LYS A 41 10.45 -26.78 1.20
C LYS A 41 9.11 -27.42 0.86
N ARG A 42 8.05 -27.13 1.62
CA ARG A 42 6.69 -27.64 1.37
C ARG A 42 6.17 -27.21 0.00
N LEU A 43 6.29 -25.92 -0.32
CA LEU A 43 5.86 -25.37 -1.60
C LEU A 43 6.67 -25.95 -2.76
N LYS A 44 7.99 -26.12 -2.60
CA LYS A 44 8.83 -26.79 -3.60
C LYS A 44 8.39 -28.23 -3.84
N THR A 45 8.09 -28.99 -2.77
CA THR A 45 7.56 -30.37 -2.88
C THR A 45 6.22 -30.38 -3.60
N ALA A 46 5.37 -29.37 -3.39
CA ALA A 46 4.09 -29.23 -4.09
C ALA A 46 4.25 -28.74 -5.55
N GLY A 47 5.45 -28.42 -6.01
CA GLY A 47 5.73 -27.99 -7.38
C GLY A 47 5.64 -26.49 -7.59
N VAL A 48 5.76 -25.69 -6.52
CA VAL A 48 5.88 -24.22 -6.55
C VAL A 48 7.31 -23.83 -6.26
N GLU A 49 7.97 -23.22 -7.22
CA GLU A 49 9.32 -22.70 -7.09
C GLU A 49 9.28 -21.20 -6.75
N LEU A 50 9.95 -20.83 -5.66
CA LEU A 50 10.02 -19.46 -5.17
C LEU A 50 11.41 -18.89 -5.38
N GLU A 51 11.48 -17.58 -5.60
CA GLU A 51 12.69 -16.77 -5.67
C GLU A 51 12.54 -15.59 -4.70
N LYS A 52 13.54 -15.37 -3.85
CA LYS A 52 13.51 -14.29 -2.87
C LYS A 52 13.44 -12.93 -3.55
N ILE A 53 12.54 -12.06 -3.09
CA ILE A 53 12.51 -10.65 -3.51
C ILE A 53 13.59 -9.90 -2.69
N PRO A 54 14.63 -9.31 -3.35
CA PRO A 54 15.79 -8.77 -2.63
C PRO A 54 15.46 -7.65 -1.64
N PHE A 55 14.41 -6.86 -1.92
CA PHE A 55 14.02 -5.70 -1.11
C PHE A 55 12.89 -5.98 -0.11
N LEU A 56 12.46 -7.25 0.03
CA LEU A 56 11.40 -7.66 0.97
C LEU A 56 11.89 -8.80 1.87
N GLU A 57 11.71 -8.65 3.18
CA GLU A 57 12.12 -9.69 4.14
C GLU A 57 11.30 -10.98 4.00
N THR A 58 10.00 -10.86 3.75
CA THR A 58 9.06 -12.01 3.71
C THR A 58 8.46 -12.23 2.32
N GLY A 59 8.88 -11.45 1.32
CA GLY A 59 8.39 -11.50 -0.06
C GLY A 59 9.15 -12.48 -0.94
N TYR A 60 8.42 -13.19 -1.80
CA TYR A 60 8.97 -14.11 -2.80
C TYR A 60 8.24 -13.97 -4.13
N TRP A 61 8.99 -14.00 -5.23
CA TRP A 61 8.45 -14.23 -6.57
C TRP A 61 8.05 -15.68 -6.74
N VAL A 62 6.95 -15.93 -7.43
CA VAL A 62 6.58 -17.26 -7.93
C VAL A 62 7.28 -17.46 -9.28
N ARG A 63 8.40 -18.18 -9.27
CA ARG A 63 9.17 -18.46 -10.48
C ARG A 63 8.46 -19.45 -11.39
N LYS A 64 7.85 -20.49 -10.78
CA LYS A 64 7.14 -21.56 -11.48
C LYS A 64 6.08 -22.14 -10.57
N SER A 65 4.92 -22.42 -11.15
CA SER A 65 3.90 -23.23 -10.50
C SER A 65 3.12 -24.00 -11.56
N ARG A 66 2.76 -25.25 -11.25
CA ARG A 66 1.94 -26.10 -12.13
C ARG A 66 0.44 -25.80 -12.01
N PHE A 67 0.05 -25.01 -11.00
CA PHE A 67 -1.33 -24.65 -10.68
C PHE A 67 -1.38 -23.29 -9.99
N SER A 68 -2.57 -22.76 -9.75
CA SER A 68 -2.71 -21.52 -8.99
C SER A 68 -2.15 -21.69 -7.58
N VAL A 69 -1.25 -20.79 -7.16
CA VAL A 69 -0.70 -20.78 -5.80
C VAL A 69 -1.80 -20.62 -4.74
N GLY A 70 -2.94 -20.03 -5.09
CA GLY A 70 -4.13 -19.97 -4.22
C GLY A 70 -4.81 -21.31 -3.96
N ALA A 71 -4.44 -22.38 -4.69
CA ALA A 71 -5.00 -23.72 -4.53
C ALA A 71 -4.16 -24.65 -3.63
N THR A 72 -3.12 -24.14 -2.98
CA THR A 72 -2.28 -24.95 -2.08
C THR A 72 -2.90 -25.06 -0.68
N ALA A 73 -2.65 -26.18 -0.01
CA ALA A 73 -3.02 -26.34 1.40
C ALA A 73 -2.36 -25.26 2.28
N GLU A 74 -1.13 -24.87 1.98
CA GLU A 74 -0.39 -23.81 2.67
C GLU A 74 -1.07 -22.44 2.57
N TYR A 75 -1.66 -22.13 1.41
CA TYR A 75 -2.46 -20.92 1.25
C TYR A 75 -3.74 -20.99 2.08
N LEU A 76 -4.46 -22.09 2.01
CA LEU A 76 -5.70 -22.29 2.77
C LEU A 76 -5.46 -22.25 4.28
N LEU A 77 -4.30 -22.71 4.74
CA LEU A 77 -3.85 -22.63 6.14
C LEU A 77 -3.29 -21.25 6.53
N GLY A 78 -3.36 -20.26 5.65
CA GLY A 78 -2.92 -18.90 5.94
C GLY A 78 -1.41 -18.74 6.14
N LEU A 79 -0.56 -19.69 5.65
CA LEU A 79 0.89 -19.61 5.83
C LEU A 79 1.52 -18.53 4.95
N TYR A 80 0.83 -18.13 3.90
CA TYR A 80 1.21 -16.99 3.06
C TYR A 80 -0.03 -16.30 2.46
N SER A 81 0.21 -15.10 1.97
CA SER A 81 -0.75 -14.30 1.22
C SER A 81 -0.23 -14.07 -0.20
N ILE A 82 -1.12 -14.10 -1.19
CA ILE A 82 -0.81 -13.64 -2.55
C ILE A 82 -0.89 -12.12 -2.48
N GLN A 83 0.23 -11.45 -2.72
CA GLN A 83 0.30 -9.99 -2.64
C GLN A 83 1.41 -9.50 -3.57
N GLU A 84 1.07 -8.55 -4.42
CA GLU A 84 2.02 -7.90 -5.33
C GLU A 84 3.21 -7.32 -4.55
N ALA A 85 4.42 -7.36 -5.13
CA ALA A 85 5.64 -7.07 -4.40
C ALA A 85 5.71 -5.63 -3.87
N ALA A 86 5.39 -4.62 -4.70
CA ALA A 86 5.39 -3.23 -4.26
C ALA A 86 4.32 -2.97 -3.19
N ALA A 87 3.17 -3.66 -3.28
CA ALA A 87 2.09 -3.55 -2.29
C ALA A 87 2.46 -4.13 -0.91
N GLN A 88 3.57 -4.90 -0.81
CA GLN A 88 4.08 -5.39 0.47
C GLN A 88 4.92 -4.34 1.22
N ILE A 89 5.40 -3.29 0.56
CA ILE A 89 6.30 -2.28 1.14
C ILE A 89 5.64 -1.43 2.23
N PRO A 90 4.45 -0.84 2.05
CA PRO A 90 3.91 0.17 2.98
C PRO A 90 3.87 -0.27 4.44
N ALA A 91 3.36 -1.47 4.72
CA ALA A 91 3.24 -1.96 6.09
C ALA A 91 4.59 -2.14 6.80
N THR A 92 5.69 -2.36 6.05
CA THR A 92 7.04 -2.57 6.60
C THR A 92 7.74 -1.28 7.02
N LEU A 93 7.20 -0.12 6.66
CA LEU A 93 7.85 1.18 6.87
C LEU A 93 7.53 1.81 8.23
N PHE A 94 6.61 1.26 8.98
CA PHE A 94 6.32 1.74 10.32
C PHE A 94 7.45 1.42 11.31
N THR A 95 7.70 2.36 12.20
CA THR A 95 8.59 2.16 13.34
C THR A 95 7.83 1.48 14.47
N SER A 96 8.07 0.21 14.74
CA SER A 96 7.45 -0.56 15.82
C SER A 96 5.90 -0.59 15.75
N LEU A 97 5.36 -1.79 15.54
CA LEU A 97 3.91 -2.02 15.45
C LEU A 97 3.35 -2.79 16.65
N LYS A 98 4.21 -3.58 17.33
CA LYS A 98 3.80 -4.46 18.42
C LYS A 98 3.18 -3.67 19.58
N GLY A 99 2.00 -4.09 20.03
CA GLY A 99 1.27 -3.47 21.12
C GLY A 99 0.65 -2.10 20.83
N LYS A 100 0.67 -1.65 19.54
CA LYS A 100 0.13 -0.34 19.14
C LYS A 100 -1.36 -0.40 18.79
N THR A 101 -2.00 0.77 18.80
CA THR A 101 -3.33 0.98 18.23
C THR A 101 -3.14 1.51 16.80
N ILE A 102 -3.61 0.75 15.82
CA ILE A 102 -3.34 0.98 14.40
C ILE A 102 -4.65 1.11 13.64
N LEU A 103 -4.69 1.99 12.65
CA LEU A 103 -5.77 2.11 11.67
C LEU A 103 -5.27 1.68 10.29
N ASP A 104 -5.96 0.74 9.66
CA ASP A 104 -5.91 0.51 8.21
C ASP A 104 -7.17 1.14 7.61
N ALA A 105 -7.00 2.28 6.97
CA ALA A 105 -8.11 3.17 6.65
C ALA A 105 -8.79 2.88 5.30
N CYS A 106 -8.22 2.00 4.47
CA CYS A 106 -8.78 1.54 3.20
C CYS A 106 -8.49 0.04 3.04
N ALA A 107 -8.95 -0.76 4.02
CA ALA A 107 -8.40 -2.05 4.35
C ALA A 107 -8.67 -3.17 3.32
N ALA A 108 -9.84 -3.15 2.67
CA ALA A 108 -10.22 -4.26 1.79
C ALA A 108 -9.40 -4.31 0.49
N PRO A 109 -9.00 -5.50 0.05
CA PRO A 109 -9.43 -6.85 0.44
C PRO A 109 -8.64 -7.52 1.58
N GLY A 110 -7.76 -6.79 2.32
CA GLY A 110 -7.13 -7.29 3.53
C GLY A 110 -5.65 -7.69 3.42
N GLY A 111 -5.02 -7.56 2.26
CA GLY A 111 -3.61 -7.96 2.09
C GLY A 111 -2.65 -7.22 3.02
N LYS A 112 -2.79 -5.89 3.13
CA LYS A 112 -2.00 -5.05 4.03
C LYS A 112 -2.47 -5.16 5.48
N THR A 113 -3.76 -5.35 5.73
CA THR A 113 -4.33 -5.59 7.07
C THR A 113 -3.72 -6.85 7.71
N VAL A 114 -3.72 -7.98 6.97
CA VAL A 114 -3.06 -9.22 7.42
C VAL A 114 -1.56 -9.01 7.66
N GLN A 115 -0.89 -8.23 6.81
CA GLN A 115 0.53 -7.91 6.98
C GLN A 115 0.78 -7.10 8.25
N LEU A 116 -0.05 -6.10 8.53
CA LEU A 116 0.03 -5.33 9.78
C LEU A 116 -0.17 -6.23 10.99
N ALA A 117 -1.20 -7.08 10.99
CA ALA A 117 -1.47 -8.01 12.09
C ALA A 117 -0.30 -8.99 12.33
N ASP A 118 0.32 -9.51 11.27
CA ASP A 118 1.49 -10.37 11.32
C ASP A 118 2.72 -9.63 11.93
N LEU A 119 3.00 -8.41 11.48
CA LEU A 119 4.05 -7.55 12.03
C LEU A 119 3.77 -7.14 13.49
N MET A 120 2.52 -7.00 13.88
CA MET A 120 2.09 -6.80 15.26
C MET A 120 2.20 -8.07 16.11
N GLN A 121 2.42 -9.23 15.51
CA GLN A 121 2.37 -10.55 16.16
C GLN A 121 1.02 -10.77 16.89
N ASN A 122 -0.09 -10.35 16.27
CA ASN A 122 -1.43 -10.35 16.87
C ASN A 122 -1.52 -9.65 18.22
N THR A 123 -0.67 -8.66 18.53
CA THR A 123 -0.71 -7.86 19.76
C THR A 123 -1.22 -6.44 19.47
N GLY A 124 -1.68 -5.74 20.51
CA GLY A 124 -2.30 -4.42 20.33
C GLY A 124 -3.67 -4.50 19.66
N VAL A 125 -4.10 -3.42 19.01
CA VAL A 125 -5.42 -3.32 18.37
C VAL A 125 -5.24 -2.78 16.95
N LEU A 126 -5.77 -3.49 15.97
CA LEU A 126 -5.85 -3.06 14.58
C LEU A 126 -7.32 -2.79 14.22
N ILE A 127 -7.61 -1.56 13.83
CA ILE A 127 -8.92 -1.17 13.30
C ILE A 127 -8.79 -1.15 11.77
N ALA A 128 -9.63 -1.91 11.09
CA ALA A 128 -9.69 -1.99 9.65
C ALA A 128 -11.02 -1.43 9.15
N ILE A 129 -10.99 -0.38 8.33
CA ILE A 129 -12.21 0.24 7.80
C ILE A 129 -12.20 0.21 6.27
N ASP A 130 -13.38 0.01 5.69
CA ASP A 130 -13.62 0.17 4.25
C ASP A 130 -15.07 0.65 4.04
N PHE A 131 -15.28 1.55 3.07
CA PHE A 131 -16.59 2.10 2.78
C PHE A 131 -17.44 1.18 1.89
N LYS A 132 -16.82 0.26 1.13
CA LYS A 132 -17.51 -0.67 0.23
C LYS A 132 -17.90 -1.94 0.98
N LYS A 133 -19.15 -2.02 1.42
CA LYS A 133 -19.69 -3.17 2.17
C LYS A 133 -19.40 -4.52 1.47
N GLN A 134 -19.49 -4.58 0.14
CA GLN A 134 -19.23 -5.81 -0.64
C GLN A 134 -17.79 -6.31 -0.50
N ARG A 135 -16.82 -5.41 -0.24
CA ARG A 135 -15.41 -5.77 -0.07
C ARG A 135 -15.08 -6.28 1.33
N LEU A 136 -15.93 -5.99 2.33
CA LEU A 136 -15.70 -6.40 3.72
C LEU A 136 -15.74 -7.93 3.89
N ALA A 137 -16.55 -8.64 3.08
CA ALA A 137 -16.57 -10.10 3.12
C ALA A 137 -15.19 -10.68 2.72
N ALA A 138 -14.56 -10.13 1.68
CA ALA A 138 -13.21 -10.55 1.28
C ALA A 138 -12.16 -10.24 2.35
N LEU A 139 -12.25 -9.07 3.00
CA LEU A 139 -11.40 -8.69 4.13
C LEU A 139 -11.56 -9.69 5.29
N SER A 140 -12.79 -9.95 5.74
CA SER A 140 -13.07 -10.87 6.85
C SER A 140 -12.57 -12.29 6.56
N ASN A 141 -12.85 -12.82 5.37
CA ASN A 141 -12.35 -14.13 4.95
C ASN A 141 -10.81 -14.19 4.93
N HIS A 142 -10.14 -13.10 4.54
CA HIS A 142 -8.68 -13.04 4.54
C HIS A 142 -8.11 -13.04 5.96
N LEU A 143 -8.73 -12.27 6.89
CA LEU A 143 -8.35 -12.23 8.29
C LEU A 143 -8.53 -13.61 8.96
N GLU A 144 -9.69 -14.24 8.76
CA GLU A 144 -10.00 -15.56 9.28
C GLU A 144 -9.02 -16.63 8.78
N ARG A 145 -8.82 -16.70 7.46
CA ARG A 145 -7.88 -17.64 6.83
C ARG A 145 -6.45 -17.48 7.36
N CYS A 146 -6.04 -16.26 7.67
CA CYS A 146 -4.70 -15.96 8.19
C CYS A 146 -4.64 -15.92 9.73
N HIS A 147 -5.68 -16.38 10.43
CA HIS A 147 -5.74 -16.46 11.90
C HIS A 147 -5.42 -15.12 12.59
N VAL A 148 -5.92 -14.03 12.02
CA VAL A 148 -5.75 -12.70 12.62
C VAL A 148 -6.71 -12.55 13.80
N ALA A 149 -6.17 -12.25 14.99
CA ALA A 149 -6.92 -12.22 16.23
C ALA A 149 -7.06 -10.82 16.87
N ASN A 150 -6.33 -9.82 16.36
CA ASN A 150 -6.27 -8.48 16.95
C ASN A 150 -6.95 -7.40 16.12
N THR A 151 -7.78 -7.77 15.14
CA THR A 151 -8.39 -6.84 14.18
C THR A 151 -9.90 -6.73 14.38
N ILE A 152 -10.39 -5.49 14.40
CA ILE A 152 -11.82 -5.16 14.38
C ILE A 152 -12.13 -4.50 13.03
N VAL A 153 -13.15 -5.01 12.35
CA VAL A 153 -13.56 -4.53 11.02
C VAL A 153 -14.79 -3.65 11.13
N TYR A 154 -14.74 -2.45 10.56
CA TYR A 154 -15.88 -1.55 10.47
C TYR A 154 -16.25 -1.22 9.02
N HIS A 155 -17.55 -1.21 8.74
CA HIS A 155 -18.09 -0.58 7.55
C HIS A 155 -18.20 0.93 7.80
N LEU A 156 -17.20 1.68 7.37
CA LEU A 156 -17.14 3.12 7.61
C LEU A 156 -16.48 3.82 6.43
N ASP A 157 -17.03 4.98 6.08
CA ASP A 157 -16.37 5.90 5.14
C ASP A 157 -15.17 6.54 5.84
N THR A 158 -13.99 6.38 5.25
CA THR A 158 -12.73 6.89 5.81
C THR A 158 -12.72 8.40 5.98
N THR A 159 -13.51 9.13 5.17
CA THR A 159 -13.71 10.60 5.34
C THR A 159 -14.47 10.97 6.63
N LYS A 160 -14.84 9.98 7.42
CA LYS A 160 -15.51 10.11 8.72
C LYS A 160 -14.80 9.31 9.82
N ALA A 161 -13.53 8.96 9.63
CA ALA A 161 -12.77 8.11 10.55
C ALA A 161 -12.70 8.71 11.98
N SER A 162 -12.74 10.04 12.12
CA SER A 162 -12.76 10.73 13.41
C SER A 162 -14.01 10.42 14.26
N SER A 163 -15.11 9.99 13.63
CA SER A 163 -16.32 9.57 14.33
C SER A 163 -16.14 8.33 15.22
N LEU A 164 -15.05 7.57 15.01
CA LEU A 164 -14.67 6.47 15.90
C LEU A 164 -14.29 6.94 17.31
N GLY A 165 -13.98 8.24 17.50
CA GLY A 165 -13.52 8.77 18.79
C GLY A 165 -12.17 8.23 19.26
N LEU A 166 -11.42 7.57 18.38
CA LEU A 166 -10.15 6.92 18.68
C LEU A 166 -8.95 7.73 18.16
N LYS A 167 -7.81 7.55 18.82
CA LYS A 167 -6.51 8.03 18.35
C LYS A 167 -5.60 6.85 18.06
N PHE A 168 -4.84 6.95 16.97
CA PHE A 168 -4.00 5.87 16.47
C PHE A 168 -2.52 6.23 16.54
N ASN A 169 -1.70 5.27 16.95
CA ASN A 169 -0.24 5.41 16.92
C ASN A 169 0.30 5.31 15.49
N ARG A 170 -0.36 4.51 14.65
CA ARG A 170 0.02 4.27 13.25
C ARG A 170 -1.24 4.25 12.40
N ILE A 171 -1.17 4.86 11.23
CA ILE A 171 -2.27 4.85 10.25
C ILE A 171 -1.71 4.47 8.90
N LEU A 172 -2.25 3.42 8.30
CA LEU A 172 -2.01 3.05 6.93
C LEU A 172 -3.10 3.63 6.05
N LEU A 173 -2.69 4.41 5.05
CA LEU A 173 -3.52 5.01 4.02
C LEU A 173 -3.11 4.44 2.66
N ASP A 174 -3.59 3.22 2.34
CA ASP A 174 -3.51 2.69 0.98
C ASP A 174 -4.74 3.18 0.21
N VAL A 175 -4.68 4.44 -0.20
CA VAL A 175 -5.86 5.19 -0.62
C VAL A 175 -6.43 4.75 -1.97
N PRO A 176 -7.75 4.87 -2.18
CA PRO A 176 -8.34 4.72 -3.50
C PRO A 176 -7.64 5.65 -4.50
N CYS A 177 -7.22 5.11 -5.63
CA CYS A 177 -6.47 5.84 -6.65
C CYS A 177 -6.89 5.42 -8.06
N SER A 178 -6.34 6.08 -9.08
CA SER A 178 -6.60 5.76 -10.49
C SER A 178 -6.03 4.40 -10.92
N GLY A 179 -5.15 3.78 -10.11
CA GLY A 179 -4.41 2.59 -10.51
C GLY A 179 -3.36 2.89 -11.56
N ASN A 180 -2.98 1.86 -12.31
CA ASN A 180 -2.08 2.00 -13.46
C ASN A 180 -2.36 0.92 -14.51
N PHE A 181 -1.79 1.10 -15.70
CA PHE A 181 -2.00 0.23 -16.87
C PHE A 181 -1.47 -1.20 -16.71
N VAL A 182 -0.61 -1.45 -15.73
CA VAL A 182 -0.09 -2.81 -15.44
C VAL A 182 -1.13 -3.63 -14.68
N GLY A 183 -1.87 -2.99 -13.79
CA GLY A 183 -2.93 -3.64 -12.99
C GLY A 183 -4.26 -3.78 -13.73
N GLU A 184 -4.50 -2.97 -14.76
CA GLU A 184 -5.76 -2.91 -15.51
C GLU A 184 -5.49 -2.74 -17.01
N LYS A 185 -5.79 -3.77 -17.84
CA LYS A 185 -5.44 -3.80 -19.27
C LYS A 185 -5.99 -2.61 -20.06
N ASP A 186 -7.23 -2.18 -19.80
CA ASP A 186 -7.90 -1.09 -20.51
C ASP A 186 -7.74 0.25 -19.77
N TRP A 187 -6.69 0.40 -18.97
CA TRP A 187 -6.50 1.57 -18.13
C TRP A 187 -6.42 2.87 -18.93
N PHE A 188 -5.67 2.89 -20.02
CA PHE A 188 -5.48 4.08 -20.87
C PHE A 188 -6.77 4.55 -21.55
N GLU A 189 -7.66 3.61 -21.88
CA GLU A 189 -8.96 3.90 -22.52
C GLU A 189 -9.99 4.39 -21.51
N ARG A 190 -9.91 3.89 -20.28
CA ARG A 190 -10.92 4.12 -19.23
C ARG A 190 -10.60 5.29 -18.32
N ARG A 191 -9.33 5.70 -18.21
CA ARG A 191 -8.92 6.77 -17.30
C ARG A 191 -8.78 8.11 -18.01
N THR A 192 -9.16 9.15 -17.28
CA THR A 192 -9.01 10.55 -17.68
C THR A 192 -8.34 11.33 -16.57
N ILE A 193 -7.76 12.48 -16.91
CA ILE A 193 -7.20 13.38 -15.89
C ILE A 193 -8.28 13.94 -14.92
N ALA A 194 -9.55 13.94 -15.34
CA ALA A 194 -10.65 14.32 -14.47
C ALA A 194 -10.90 13.26 -13.38
N ASP A 195 -10.72 11.97 -13.70
CA ASP A 195 -10.79 10.88 -12.72
C ASP A 195 -9.69 11.00 -11.69
N VAL A 196 -8.45 11.27 -12.14
CA VAL A 196 -7.30 11.53 -11.26
C VAL A 196 -7.60 12.69 -10.29
N LYS A 197 -8.12 13.81 -10.78
CA LYS A 197 -8.47 14.96 -9.95
C LYS A 197 -9.55 14.64 -8.91
N ARG A 198 -10.58 13.89 -9.27
CA ARG A 198 -11.61 13.44 -8.31
C ARG A 198 -11.02 12.56 -7.20
N ASN A 199 -10.11 11.66 -7.56
CA ASN A 199 -9.41 10.85 -6.56
C ASN A 199 -8.57 11.72 -5.62
N VAL A 200 -7.86 12.73 -6.13
CA VAL A 200 -7.07 13.66 -5.31
C VAL A 200 -7.94 14.37 -4.27
N GLU A 201 -9.13 14.83 -4.63
CA GLU A 201 -10.07 15.45 -3.70
C GLU A 201 -10.47 14.49 -2.57
N LEU A 202 -10.81 13.25 -2.91
CA LEU A 202 -11.14 12.21 -1.94
C LEU A 202 -9.92 11.88 -1.04
N GLN A 203 -8.75 11.71 -1.65
CA GLN A 203 -7.50 11.39 -0.93
C GLN A 203 -7.14 12.48 0.09
N ARG A 204 -7.36 13.76 -0.24
CA ARG A 204 -7.14 14.87 0.69
C ARG A 204 -8.12 14.85 1.86
N GLN A 205 -9.38 14.53 1.63
CA GLN A 205 -10.37 14.34 2.71
C GLN A 205 -9.96 13.21 3.64
N ILE A 206 -9.59 12.05 3.07
CA ILE A 206 -9.09 10.89 3.82
C ILE A 206 -7.87 11.26 4.65
N LEU A 207 -6.91 11.98 4.06
CA LEU A 207 -5.68 12.37 4.74
C LEU A 207 -5.94 13.37 5.89
N THR A 208 -6.88 14.31 5.69
CA THR A 208 -7.31 15.26 6.73
C THR A 208 -7.93 14.51 7.92
N GLU A 209 -8.81 13.56 7.67
CA GLU A 209 -9.42 12.72 8.70
C GLU A 209 -8.38 11.84 9.42
N ALA A 210 -7.44 11.27 8.68
CA ALA A 210 -6.35 10.50 9.27
C ALA A 210 -5.50 11.34 10.22
N VAL A 211 -5.18 12.57 9.85
CA VAL A 211 -4.45 13.52 10.73
C VAL A 211 -5.29 13.84 11.97
N ALA A 212 -6.61 14.02 11.84
CA ALA A 212 -7.49 14.22 12.98
C ALA A 212 -7.47 13.03 13.94
N CYS A 213 -7.33 11.79 13.43
CA CYS A 213 -7.24 10.57 14.23
C CYS A 213 -5.83 10.23 14.72
N LEU A 214 -4.80 10.94 14.25
CA LEU A 214 -3.39 10.62 14.55
C LEU A 214 -3.04 11.04 15.98
N HIS A 215 -2.37 10.15 16.71
CA HIS A 215 -1.75 10.49 17.99
C HIS A 215 -0.61 11.51 17.79
N THR A 216 -0.27 12.31 18.83
CA THR A 216 0.77 13.37 18.75
C THR A 216 2.09 12.87 18.17
N ASN A 217 2.54 11.66 18.56
CA ASN A 217 3.76 11.03 18.06
C ASN A 217 3.46 9.90 17.05
N GLY A 218 2.31 9.98 16.39
CA GLY A 218 1.89 8.96 15.44
C GLY A 218 2.57 9.08 14.08
N GLU A 219 2.52 8.00 13.32
CA GLU A 219 3.03 7.93 11.94
C GLU A 219 1.91 7.56 10.99
N ILE A 220 1.92 8.18 9.80
CA ILE A 220 1.08 7.81 8.67
C ILE A 220 1.97 7.26 7.57
N ILE A 221 1.60 6.13 7.01
CA ILE A 221 2.12 5.66 5.72
C ILE A 221 1.02 5.89 4.69
N TYR A 222 1.33 6.73 3.71
CA TYR A 222 0.47 6.99 2.55
C TYR A 222 1.00 6.20 1.36
N SER A 223 0.13 5.51 0.64
CA SER A 223 0.51 4.75 -0.56
C SER A 223 -0.58 4.74 -1.62
N THR A 224 -0.16 4.64 -2.87
CA THR A 224 -1.02 4.44 -4.05
C THR A 224 -0.39 3.47 -5.02
N CYS A 225 -1.20 2.78 -5.81
CA CYS A 225 -0.74 2.08 -7.00
C CYS A 225 -0.85 2.95 -8.27
N SER A 226 -1.01 4.26 -8.14
CA SER A 226 -1.06 5.22 -9.25
C SER A 226 0.32 5.71 -9.65
N LEU A 227 0.51 5.98 -10.94
CA LEU A 227 1.70 6.65 -11.48
C LEU A 227 1.52 8.18 -11.55
N GLU A 228 0.31 8.68 -11.36
CA GLU A 228 -0.02 10.09 -11.53
C GLU A 228 0.54 10.93 -10.36
N PRO A 229 1.35 11.96 -10.67
CA PRO A 229 1.96 12.78 -9.63
C PRO A 229 0.95 13.60 -8.84
N GLU A 230 -0.24 13.85 -9.40
CA GLU A 230 -1.35 14.51 -8.72
C GLU A 230 -1.78 13.75 -7.48
N GLU A 231 -1.86 12.41 -7.58
CA GLU A 231 -2.24 11.52 -6.48
C GLU A 231 -1.06 11.22 -5.54
N ASN A 232 0.16 11.53 -5.95
CA ASN A 232 1.42 11.22 -5.30
C ASN A 232 2.11 12.49 -4.77
N GLU A 233 3.18 12.96 -5.43
CA GLU A 233 4.02 14.04 -4.93
C GLU A 233 3.27 15.37 -4.79
N LEU A 234 2.39 15.73 -5.73
CA LEU A 234 1.60 16.96 -5.63
C LEU A 234 0.63 16.90 -4.45
N ASN A 235 0.08 15.71 -4.17
CA ASN A 235 -0.79 15.51 -3.03
C ASN A 235 -0.02 15.56 -1.70
N MET A 236 1.18 14.98 -1.64
CA MET A 236 2.05 15.07 -0.46
C MET A 236 2.54 16.50 -0.23
N ASN A 237 2.89 17.24 -1.30
CA ASN A 237 3.25 18.65 -1.21
C ASN A 237 2.10 19.51 -0.66
N TRP A 238 0.85 19.20 -1.04
CA TRP A 238 -0.33 19.83 -0.44
C TRP A 238 -0.46 19.47 1.05
N ALA A 239 -0.24 18.22 1.41
CA ALA A 239 -0.35 17.75 2.80
C ALA A 239 0.65 18.43 3.74
N ILE A 240 1.91 18.58 3.32
CA ILE A 240 2.95 19.32 4.07
C ILE A 240 2.49 20.76 4.34
N LYS A 241 1.93 21.43 3.34
CA LYS A 241 1.52 22.84 3.43
C LYS A 241 0.25 23.09 4.24
N ASN A 242 -0.66 22.09 4.31
CA ASN A 242 -2.01 22.31 4.84
C ASN A 242 -2.32 21.52 6.12
N LEU A 243 -1.57 20.45 6.42
CA LEU A 243 -1.94 19.53 7.50
C LEU A 243 -0.90 19.45 8.63
N ASN A 244 0.03 20.40 8.67
CA ASN A 244 1.10 20.42 9.69
C ASN A 244 1.85 19.06 9.79
N LEU A 245 2.22 18.50 8.63
CA LEU A 245 2.94 17.25 8.48
C LEU A 245 4.34 17.48 7.94
N GLN A 246 5.27 16.59 8.30
CA GLN A 246 6.59 16.48 7.70
C GLN A 246 6.78 15.08 7.08
N VAL A 247 7.60 15.04 6.02
CA VAL A 247 8.00 13.78 5.39
C VAL A 247 9.21 13.20 6.12
N GLU A 248 9.07 11.95 6.56
CA GLU A 248 10.14 11.19 7.17
C GLU A 248 10.93 10.39 6.12
N GLU A 249 12.22 10.21 6.35
CA GLU A 249 13.06 9.39 5.48
C GLU A 249 12.62 7.92 5.52
N ILE A 250 12.47 7.32 4.34
CA ILE A 250 12.21 5.88 4.20
C ILE A 250 13.30 5.23 3.35
N ARG A 251 13.68 4.02 3.74
CA ARG A 251 14.65 3.21 3.00
C ARG A 251 13.96 1.96 2.49
N CYS A 252 13.54 1.99 1.24
CA CYS A 252 12.94 0.86 0.56
C CYS A 252 13.24 0.93 -0.95
N HIS A 253 12.84 -0.08 -1.68
CA HIS A 253 12.94 -0.12 -3.14
C HIS A 253 12.19 1.03 -3.79
N GLY A 254 12.71 1.53 -4.91
CA GLY A 254 12.15 2.63 -5.70
C GLY A 254 13.08 3.84 -5.78
N GLU A 255 12.76 4.73 -6.69
CA GLU A 255 13.43 6.01 -6.87
C GLU A 255 12.94 7.03 -5.85
N LYS A 256 13.71 8.09 -5.67
CA LYS A 256 13.29 9.24 -4.87
C LYS A 256 12.02 9.88 -5.45
N GLY A 257 11.16 10.40 -4.58
CA GLY A 257 10.01 11.18 -5.02
C GLY A 257 10.43 12.43 -5.79
N LEU A 258 9.57 12.88 -6.70
CA LEU A 258 9.83 14.00 -7.58
C LEU A 258 9.71 15.32 -6.84
N THR A 259 10.70 16.22 -7.03
CA THR A 259 10.69 17.62 -6.53
C THR A 259 10.44 18.64 -7.62
N ASN A 260 10.28 18.18 -8.86
CA ASN A 260 9.81 18.99 -9.98
C ASN A 260 8.80 18.17 -10.79
N VAL A 261 7.59 18.68 -10.90
CA VAL A 261 6.49 18.02 -11.64
C VAL A 261 5.96 18.98 -12.69
N PHE A 262 6.16 18.69 -13.95
CA PHE A 262 5.73 19.51 -15.09
C PHE A 262 6.14 20.99 -14.95
N GLY A 263 7.39 21.23 -14.52
CA GLY A 263 7.95 22.58 -14.30
C GLY A 263 7.60 23.22 -12.94
N ASN A 264 6.70 22.61 -12.15
CA ASN A 264 6.38 23.10 -10.81
C ASN A 264 7.38 22.56 -9.79
N LYS A 265 8.07 23.46 -9.08
CA LYS A 265 8.95 23.09 -7.96
C LYS A 265 8.13 22.74 -6.73
N LEU A 266 8.42 21.58 -6.14
CA LEU A 266 7.81 21.07 -4.92
C LEU A 266 8.78 21.16 -3.74
N ASP A 267 8.28 20.84 -2.55
CA ASP A 267 9.10 20.75 -1.34
C ASP A 267 10.18 19.67 -1.50
N THR A 268 11.42 20.02 -1.16
CA THR A 268 12.59 19.14 -1.33
C THR A 268 12.52 17.89 -0.44
N SER A 269 11.77 17.93 0.67
CA SER A 269 11.57 16.76 1.53
C SER A 269 10.88 15.59 0.83
N LEU A 270 10.21 15.83 -0.31
CA LEU A 270 9.57 14.80 -1.12
C LEU A 270 10.57 13.80 -1.73
N GLU A 271 11.86 14.12 -1.82
CA GLU A 271 12.91 13.16 -2.15
C GLU A 271 12.98 11.98 -1.17
N ARG A 272 12.42 12.12 0.03
CA ARG A 272 12.34 11.07 1.05
C ARG A 272 11.24 10.04 0.76
N CYS A 273 10.24 10.38 -0.09
CA CYS A 273 9.27 9.42 -0.61
C CYS A 273 9.94 8.44 -1.57
N ARG A 274 9.23 7.37 -1.93
CA ARG A 274 9.67 6.46 -2.99
C ARG A 274 8.60 6.31 -4.05
N ARG A 275 9.05 6.41 -5.29
CA ARG A 275 8.29 6.12 -6.51
C ARG A 275 8.85 4.86 -7.13
N ILE A 276 7.98 3.90 -7.42
CA ILE A 276 8.33 2.66 -8.07
C ILE A 276 7.69 2.70 -9.46
N TRP A 277 8.52 2.73 -10.49
CA TRP A 277 8.06 2.60 -11.85
C TRP A 277 7.79 1.13 -12.19
N PRO A 278 6.84 0.84 -13.11
CA PRO A 278 6.57 -0.53 -13.52
C PRO A 278 7.82 -1.23 -14.09
N ALA A 279 8.07 -2.43 -13.59
CA ALA A 279 9.14 -3.34 -14.04
C ALA A 279 8.76 -4.78 -13.64
N GLU A 280 9.55 -5.48 -12.81
CA GLU A 280 9.15 -6.76 -12.21
C GLU A 280 7.97 -6.62 -11.22
N THR A 281 7.71 -5.38 -10.74
CA THR A 281 6.55 -4.99 -9.93
C THR A 281 5.62 -4.09 -10.73
N GLN A 282 4.38 -3.93 -10.28
CA GLN A 282 3.54 -2.84 -10.75
C GLN A 282 4.05 -1.48 -10.23
N GLY A 283 3.63 -0.38 -10.86
CA GLY A 283 3.95 0.96 -10.39
C GLY A 283 3.33 1.24 -9.03
N PHE A 284 4.07 1.99 -8.19
CA PHE A 284 3.65 2.29 -6.82
C PHE A 284 4.26 3.59 -6.30
N PHE A 285 3.60 4.18 -5.32
CA PHE A 285 4.14 5.33 -4.57
C PHE A 285 3.95 5.11 -3.08
N VAL A 286 4.94 5.53 -2.28
CA VAL A 286 4.85 5.47 -0.82
C VAL A 286 5.56 6.65 -0.16
N CYS A 287 4.92 7.18 0.88
CA CYS A 287 5.42 8.29 1.69
C CYS A 287 5.13 8.03 3.17
N LYS A 288 6.09 8.34 4.03
CA LYS A 288 5.94 8.31 5.49
C LYS A 288 5.82 9.73 6.02
N LEU A 289 4.81 9.95 6.83
CA LEU A 289 4.46 11.26 7.37
C LEU A 289 4.41 11.22 8.90
N LYS A 290 4.83 12.32 9.52
CA LYS A 290 4.62 12.60 10.94
C LYS A 290 4.06 13.99 11.14
N ARG A 291 3.37 14.19 12.25
CA ARG A 291 2.94 15.53 12.65
C ARG A 291 4.17 16.37 13.06
N LEU A 292 4.24 17.61 12.58
CA LEU A 292 5.16 18.60 13.13
C LEU A 292 4.77 18.86 14.59
N VAL A 293 5.70 18.65 15.50
CA VAL A 293 5.55 19.07 16.90
C VAL A 293 5.87 20.55 16.94
N SER A 294 4.87 21.39 17.26
CA SER A 294 5.14 22.80 17.59
C SER A 294 5.98 22.82 18.86
N ASN A 295 7.20 23.36 18.76
CA ASN A 295 8.02 23.66 19.94
C ASN A 295 7.34 24.73 20.78
#